data_82d67c0ef521e41408755a2100cb52c0
#
_entry.id   82d67c0ef521e41408755a2100cb52c0
#
_cell.length_a   1.000
_cell.length_b   1.000
_cell.length_c   1.000
_cell.angle_alpha   90.00
_cell.angle_beta   90.00
_cell.angle_gamma   90.00
#
_symmetry.space_group_name_H-M   'P 1'
#
loop_
_entity.id
_entity.type
_entity.pdbx_description
1 polymer ?
#
loop_
_entity_poly.entity_id
_entity_poly.type
_entity_poly.pdbx_seq_one_letter_code
_entity_poly.pdbx_strand_id
1 'polypeptide(L)'
;MKYLIIQLLAVAFCWFAARSMRKHAIAYYVGAFALEALFLYGKFFSLPGFLWTPIFFAVDQCMLGTALFVVVMFVGVFPKNSPIAQRLRPSRGELSIFAWILCLGHLFYLTVIPRMADIAIRLGFAMPMTVVGLIVALILLVLLIVLGVTSFKFVKRAMNAATWKAVQRWSYLFYACTYIHVMLMVVPSAVYGSGQAVFTAFVYTAIFGSYAVLRVKRALAEKAEATPVAKPEVAGA
;
A
#
# COMPACT_ATOMS: atom_id res chain seq x y z
N MET A 1 -16.26 -2.30 7.80
CA MET A 1 -16.56 -0.86 7.63
C MET A 1 -15.35 0.06 7.86
N LYS A 2 -14.51 -0.16 8.89
CA LYS A 2 -13.39 0.73 9.25
C LYS A 2 -12.42 0.98 8.09
N TYR A 3 -11.96 -0.07 7.40
CA TYR A 3 -11.03 0.07 6.27
C TYR A 3 -11.62 0.91 5.12
N LEU A 4 -12.89 0.69 4.78
CA LEU A 4 -13.53 1.47 3.71
C LEU A 4 -13.56 2.98 4.04
N ILE A 5 -13.86 3.33 5.30
CA ILE A 5 -13.84 4.72 5.76
C ILE A 5 -12.42 5.29 5.64
N ILE A 6 -11.40 4.57 6.11
CA ILE A 6 -10.00 4.99 6.02
C ILE A 6 -9.58 5.12 4.55
N GLN A 7 -10.02 4.21 3.67
CA GLN A 7 -9.73 4.29 2.24
C GLN A 7 -10.34 5.55 1.60
N LEU A 8 -11.59 5.88 1.92
CA LEU A 8 -12.23 7.10 1.42
C LEU A 8 -11.54 8.35 1.95
N LEU A 9 -11.17 8.38 3.22
CA LEU A 9 -10.41 9.47 3.81
C LEU A 9 -9.02 9.61 3.17
N ALA A 10 -8.33 8.50 2.88
CA ALA A 10 -7.05 8.52 2.18
C ALA A 10 -7.18 9.07 0.75
N VAL A 11 -8.24 8.71 0.02
CA VAL A 11 -8.52 9.27 -1.31
C VAL A 11 -8.76 10.77 -1.23
N ALA A 12 -9.60 11.21 -0.30
CA ALA A 12 -9.87 12.64 -0.08
C ALA A 12 -8.60 13.40 0.32
N PHE A 13 -7.84 12.87 1.28
CA PHE A 13 -6.56 13.44 1.69
C PHE A 13 -5.60 13.58 0.50
N CYS A 14 -5.40 12.52 -0.28
CA CYS A 14 -4.53 12.58 -1.47
C CYS A 14 -5.01 13.63 -2.48
N TRP A 15 -6.32 13.74 -2.69
CA TRP A 15 -6.89 14.71 -3.61
C TRP A 15 -6.62 16.14 -3.18
N PHE A 16 -6.82 16.48 -1.93
CA PHE A 16 -6.65 17.85 -1.41
C PHE A 16 -5.18 18.16 -1.11
N ALA A 17 -4.44 17.23 -0.51
CA ALA A 17 -3.07 17.45 -0.06
C ALA A 17 -2.01 17.36 -1.17
N ALA A 18 -2.30 16.75 -2.34
CA ALA A 18 -1.30 16.47 -3.38
C ALA A 18 -0.46 17.69 -3.78
N ARG A 19 -1.07 18.86 -3.98
CA ARG A 19 -0.34 20.08 -4.35
C ARG A 19 0.52 20.62 -3.22
N SER A 20 -0.02 20.63 -1.99
CA SER A 20 0.67 21.09 -0.78
C SER A 20 1.83 20.15 -0.44
N MET A 21 1.60 18.83 -0.49
CA MET A 21 2.61 17.82 -0.21
C MET A 21 3.82 17.92 -1.14
N ARG A 22 3.61 18.24 -2.42
CA ARG A 22 4.71 18.46 -3.37
C ARG A 22 5.59 19.66 -2.99
N LYS A 23 4.98 20.71 -2.40
CA LYS A 23 5.71 21.92 -1.97
C LYS A 23 6.36 21.75 -0.60
N HIS A 24 5.67 21.07 0.31
CA HIS A 24 6.02 20.98 1.73
C HIS A 24 6.20 19.51 2.19
N ALA A 25 6.82 18.66 1.37
CA ALA A 25 6.95 17.22 1.62
C ALA A 25 7.53 16.91 3.00
N ILE A 26 8.57 17.66 3.43
CA ILE A 26 9.23 17.47 4.74
C ILE A 26 8.23 17.65 5.89
N ALA A 27 7.35 18.66 5.84
CA ALA A 27 6.35 18.87 6.89
C ALA A 27 5.38 17.68 7.02
N TYR A 28 4.97 17.10 5.87
CA TYR A 28 4.13 15.89 5.87
C TYR A 28 4.88 14.68 6.43
N TYR A 29 6.17 14.50 6.10
CA TYR A 29 6.98 13.40 6.63
C TYR A 29 7.20 13.54 8.13
N VAL A 30 7.47 14.74 8.62
CA VAL A 30 7.56 15.02 10.07
C VAL A 30 6.23 14.73 10.76
N GLY A 31 5.09 15.14 10.16
CA GLY A 31 3.77 14.82 10.67
C GLY A 31 3.49 13.30 10.72
N ALA A 32 3.91 12.55 9.71
CA ALA A 32 3.81 11.09 9.71
C ALA A 32 4.66 10.46 10.82
N PHE A 33 5.92 10.89 10.97
CA PHE A 33 6.77 10.43 12.08
C PHE A 33 6.23 10.81 13.45
N ALA A 34 5.63 12.00 13.59
CA ALA A 34 4.98 12.40 14.84
C ALA A 34 3.77 11.51 15.17
N LEU A 35 2.98 11.11 14.17
CA LEU A 35 1.89 10.15 14.35
C LEU A 35 2.40 8.78 14.79
N GLU A 36 3.50 8.29 14.20
CA GLU A 36 4.15 7.04 14.59
C GLU A 36 4.73 7.13 16.02
N ALA A 37 5.37 8.23 16.36
CA ALA A 37 5.88 8.48 17.71
C ALA A 37 4.73 8.50 18.74
N LEU A 38 3.60 9.12 18.41
CA LEU A 38 2.41 9.16 19.26
C LEU A 38 1.79 7.77 19.43
N PHE A 39 1.79 6.96 18.36
CA PHE A 39 1.38 5.56 18.42
C PHE A 39 2.28 4.75 19.37
N LEU A 40 3.60 4.86 19.22
CA LEU A 40 4.56 4.18 20.11
C LEU A 40 4.40 4.66 21.56
N TYR A 41 4.26 5.97 21.77
CA TYR A 41 4.00 6.52 23.10
C TYR A 41 2.74 5.89 23.72
N GLY A 42 1.63 5.82 22.96
CA GLY A 42 0.37 5.23 23.45
C GLY A 42 0.42 3.72 23.69
N LYS A 43 1.44 3.01 23.19
CA LYS A 43 1.69 1.60 23.52
C LYS A 43 2.29 1.41 24.93
N PHE A 44 3.06 2.38 25.39
CA PHE A 44 3.75 2.34 26.69
C PHE A 44 3.05 3.17 27.76
N PHE A 45 2.29 4.17 27.36
CA PHE A 45 1.60 5.11 28.24
C PHE A 45 0.13 5.21 27.86
N SER A 46 -0.72 5.43 28.86
CA SER A 46 -2.16 5.57 28.63
C SER A 46 -2.46 6.89 27.90
N LEU A 47 -3.09 6.80 26.75
CA LEU A 47 -3.69 7.93 26.06
C LEU A 47 -5.21 7.93 26.23
N PRO A 48 -5.86 9.11 26.23
CA PRO A 48 -7.31 9.19 26.20
C PRO A 48 -7.90 8.39 25.02
N GLY A 49 -8.98 7.61 25.29
CA GLY A 49 -9.55 6.68 24.31
C GLY A 49 -9.96 7.32 22.98
N PHE A 50 -10.40 8.59 23.00
CA PHE A 50 -10.76 9.32 21.77
C PHE A 50 -9.56 9.62 20.85
N LEU A 51 -8.35 9.72 21.40
CA LEU A 51 -7.10 9.83 20.63
C LEU A 51 -6.54 8.46 20.28
N TRP A 52 -6.49 7.56 21.25
CA TRP A 52 -5.87 6.24 21.08
C TRP A 52 -6.59 5.38 20.04
N THR A 53 -7.91 5.31 20.09
CA THR A 53 -8.67 4.43 19.21
C THR A 53 -8.44 4.69 17.72
N PRO A 54 -8.54 5.92 17.18
CA PRO A 54 -8.29 6.17 15.76
C PRO A 54 -6.83 5.94 15.38
N ILE A 55 -5.86 6.33 16.24
CA ILE A 55 -4.44 6.12 15.99
C ILE A 55 -4.13 4.63 15.93
N PHE A 56 -4.63 3.87 16.90
CA PHE A 56 -4.45 2.43 16.96
C PHE A 56 -4.94 1.75 15.67
N PHE A 57 -6.15 2.04 15.21
CA PHE A 57 -6.66 1.42 13.98
C PHE A 57 -5.93 1.87 12.72
N ALA A 58 -5.51 3.12 12.66
CA ALA A 58 -4.81 3.63 11.51
C ALA A 58 -3.40 3.01 11.35
N VAL A 59 -2.66 2.91 12.45
CA VAL A 59 -1.24 2.52 12.46
C VAL A 59 -1.06 1.03 12.76
N ASP A 60 -1.67 0.53 13.84
CA ASP A 60 -1.48 -0.86 14.32
C ASP A 60 -1.84 -1.90 13.25
N GLN A 61 -2.95 -1.72 12.56
CA GLN A 61 -3.39 -2.59 11.47
C GLN A 61 -2.89 -2.14 10.10
N CYS A 62 -2.00 -1.16 10.03
CA CYS A 62 -1.46 -0.58 8.80
C CYS A 62 -2.53 -0.11 7.79
N MET A 63 -3.74 0.19 8.26
CA MET A 63 -4.87 0.52 7.37
C MET A 63 -4.61 1.80 6.59
N LEU A 64 -4.07 2.84 7.24
CA LEU A 64 -3.81 4.13 6.61
C LEU A 64 -2.68 4.02 5.58
N GLY A 65 -1.57 3.37 5.93
CA GLY A 65 -0.46 3.13 5.01
C GLY A 65 -0.90 2.34 3.77
N THR A 66 -1.65 1.25 3.98
CA THR A 66 -2.20 0.43 2.89
C THR A 66 -3.16 1.23 2.02
N ALA A 67 -4.06 2.04 2.60
CA ALA A 67 -5.01 2.87 1.86
C ALA A 67 -4.30 3.90 0.97
N LEU A 68 -3.23 4.50 1.46
CA LEU A 68 -2.40 5.42 0.68
C LEU A 68 -1.63 4.72 -0.45
N PHE A 69 -1.08 3.53 -0.20
CA PHE A 69 -0.46 2.72 -1.26
C PHE A 69 -1.47 2.31 -2.33
N VAL A 70 -2.71 1.99 -1.96
CA VAL A 70 -3.80 1.77 -2.94
C VAL A 70 -3.94 2.98 -3.85
N VAL A 71 -4.05 4.19 -3.31
CA VAL A 71 -4.15 5.41 -4.13
C VAL A 71 -2.94 5.57 -5.05
N VAL A 72 -1.72 5.40 -4.53
CA VAL A 72 -0.47 5.49 -5.31
C VAL A 72 -0.44 4.51 -6.48
N MET A 73 -0.92 3.28 -6.27
CA MET A 73 -0.97 2.25 -7.31
C MET A 73 -2.03 2.58 -8.36
N PHE A 74 -3.25 2.98 -7.94
CA PHE A 74 -4.32 3.35 -8.86
C PHE A 74 -3.97 4.54 -9.75
N VAL A 75 -3.22 5.52 -9.27
CA VAL A 75 -2.72 6.63 -10.11
C VAL A 75 -1.92 6.13 -11.32
N GLY A 76 -1.28 4.96 -11.20
CA GLY A 76 -0.52 4.33 -12.29
C GLY A 76 -1.36 3.75 -13.43
N VAL A 77 -2.63 3.38 -13.17
CA VAL A 77 -3.50 2.75 -14.18
C VAL A 77 -4.38 3.74 -14.92
N PHE A 78 -4.60 4.94 -14.37
CA PHE A 78 -5.38 5.97 -15.07
C PHE A 78 -4.65 6.51 -16.30
N PRO A 79 -5.38 6.85 -17.39
CA PRO A 79 -4.82 7.53 -18.56
C PRO A 79 -4.10 8.82 -18.15
N LYS A 80 -3.01 9.15 -18.87
CA LYS A 80 -2.21 10.36 -18.57
C LYS A 80 -3.06 11.64 -18.61
N ASN A 81 -4.06 11.67 -19.46
CA ASN A 81 -4.95 12.81 -19.68
C ASN A 81 -6.10 12.91 -18.67
N SER A 82 -6.28 11.91 -17.79
CA SER A 82 -7.35 11.97 -16.80
C SER A 82 -7.07 13.03 -15.73
N PRO A 83 -8.09 13.74 -15.22
CA PRO A 83 -7.93 14.74 -14.16
C PRO A 83 -7.26 14.17 -12.91
N ILE A 84 -7.56 12.90 -12.58
CA ILE A 84 -6.97 12.18 -11.44
C ILE A 84 -5.46 12.02 -11.63
N ALA A 85 -5.04 11.53 -12.81
CA ALA A 85 -3.64 11.34 -13.10
C ALA A 85 -2.88 12.67 -13.15
N GLN A 86 -3.42 13.70 -13.79
CA GLN A 86 -2.80 15.03 -13.86
C GLN A 86 -2.60 15.63 -12.46
N ARG A 87 -3.54 15.42 -11.53
CA ARG A 87 -3.45 15.94 -10.18
C ARG A 87 -2.50 15.16 -9.29
N LEU A 88 -2.55 13.84 -9.31
CA LEU A 88 -1.86 12.98 -8.33
C LEU A 88 -0.49 12.47 -8.78
N ARG A 89 -0.26 12.26 -10.10
CA ARG A 89 1.05 11.78 -10.61
C ARG A 89 2.25 12.63 -10.20
N PRO A 90 2.17 13.98 -10.22
CA PRO A 90 3.32 14.80 -9.82
C PRO A 90 3.73 14.62 -8.35
N SER A 91 2.81 14.17 -7.49
CA SER A 91 3.02 13.97 -6.04
C SER A 91 3.16 12.50 -5.66
N ARG A 92 3.22 11.59 -6.65
CA ARG A 92 3.23 10.15 -6.41
C ARG A 92 4.41 9.70 -5.55
N GLY A 93 5.59 10.28 -5.78
CA GLY A 93 6.79 9.96 -5.01
C GLY A 93 6.66 10.38 -3.55
N GLU A 94 6.19 11.58 -3.30
CA GLU A 94 5.97 12.11 -1.95
C GLU A 94 4.88 11.32 -1.20
N LEU A 95 3.80 10.96 -1.90
CA LEU A 95 2.74 10.11 -1.34
C LEU A 95 3.25 8.71 -1.00
N SER A 96 4.14 8.14 -1.83
CA SER A 96 4.75 6.83 -1.55
C SER A 96 5.63 6.86 -0.30
N ILE A 97 6.45 7.91 -0.13
CA ILE A 97 7.29 8.07 1.06
C ILE A 97 6.43 8.29 2.31
N PHE A 98 5.39 9.12 2.20
CA PHE A 98 4.45 9.37 3.29
C PHE A 98 3.74 8.07 3.74
N ALA A 99 3.22 7.28 2.78
CA ALA A 99 2.64 5.97 3.05
C ALA A 99 3.65 5.00 3.66
N TRP A 100 4.90 5.02 3.18
CA TRP A 100 5.99 4.20 3.70
C TRP A 100 6.28 4.48 5.16
N ILE A 101 6.39 5.76 5.56
CA ILE A 101 6.59 6.16 6.96
C ILE A 101 5.44 5.63 7.82
N LEU A 102 4.18 5.77 7.38
CA LEU A 102 3.00 5.30 8.10
C LEU A 102 2.86 3.77 8.17
N CYS A 103 3.70 3.01 7.47
CA CYS A 103 3.79 1.57 7.65
C CYS A 103 4.85 1.17 8.68
N LEU A 104 5.74 2.06 9.08
CA LEU A 104 6.84 1.73 9.99
C LEU A 104 6.34 1.37 11.39
N GLY A 105 5.30 2.02 11.89
CA GLY A 105 4.70 1.69 13.18
C GLY A 105 4.14 0.27 13.23
N HIS A 106 3.52 -0.17 12.13
CA HIS A 106 3.11 -1.56 12.01
C HIS A 106 4.30 -2.53 12.03
N LEU A 107 5.45 -2.16 11.48
CA LEU A 107 6.68 -2.96 11.54
C LEU A 107 7.26 -3.05 12.97
N PHE A 108 7.25 -1.95 13.71
CA PHE A 108 7.67 -1.97 15.12
C PHE A 108 6.75 -2.87 15.97
N TYR A 109 5.51 -3.08 15.53
CA TYR A 109 4.62 -4.06 16.14
C TYR A 109 5.00 -5.52 15.81
N LEU A 110 5.93 -5.76 14.87
CA LEU A 110 6.56 -7.07 14.64
C LEU A 110 7.49 -7.52 15.79
N THR A 111 7.80 -6.67 16.75
CA THR A 111 8.21 -7.13 18.09
C THR A 111 7.12 -7.97 18.76
N VAL A 112 6.02 -8.15 18.10
CA VAL A 112 4.86 -9.02 18.35
C VAL A 112 5.02 -10.41 17.71
N ILE A 113 6.18 -10.75 17.14
CA ILE A 113 6.50 -12.16 16.85
C ILE A 113 6.16 -13.06 18.07
N PRO A 114 6.45 -12.69 19.33
CA PRO A 114 5.96 -13.43 20.48
C PRO A 114 4.43 -13.54 20.54
N ARG A 115 3.70 -12.52 20.13
CA ARG A 115 2.23 -12.50 20.15
C ARG A 115 1.61 -13.34 19.03
N MET A 116 2.23 -13.36 17.85
CA MET A 116 1.81 -14.24 16.76
C MET A 116 2.06 -15.71 17.11
N ALA A 117 3.18 -16.02 17.77
CA ALA A 117 3.46 -17.34 18.30
C ALA A 117 2.45 -17.73 19.41
N ASP A 118 2.13 -16.82 20.32
CA ASP A 118 1.14 -17.03 21.38
C ASP A 118 -0.29 -17.24 20.82
N ILE A 119 -0.67 -16.48 19.79
CA ILE A 119 -1.94 -16.66 19.08
C ILE A 119 -1.95 -18.02 18.35
N ALA A 120 -0.86 -18.40 17.69
CA ALA A 120 -0.75 -19.69 17.00
C ALA A 120 -0.84 -20.87 17.96
N ILE A 121 -0.20 -20.77 19.12
CA ILE A 121 -0.24 -21.79 20.18
C ILE A 121 -1.66 -21.92 20.74
N ARG A 122 -2.35 -20.81 20.98
CA ARG A 122 -3.71 -20.79 21.52
C ARG A 122 -4.77 -21.31 20.54
N LEU A 123 -4.57 -21.11 19.23
CA LEU A 123 -5.56 -21.51 18.21
C LEU A 123 -5.33 -22.91 17.64
N GLY A 124 -4.25 -23.61 18.00
CA GLY A 124 -3.96 -25.02 17.66
C GLY A 124 -4.03 -25.41 16.17
N PHE A 125 -4.97 -24.87 15.42
CA PHE A 125 -5.20 -25.06 13.99
C PHE A 125 -4.43 -24.09 13.08
N ALA A 126 -3.86 -23.05 13.65
CA ALA A 126 -3.35 -21.90 12.89
C ALA A 126 -1.85 -22.00 12.51
N MET A 127 -1.16 -23.07 12.92
CA MET A 127 0.28 -23.18 12.67
C MET A 127 0.70 -23.00 11.21
N PRO A 128 0.12 -23.71 10.23
CA PRO A 128 0.53 -23.53 8.83
C PRO A 128 0.21 -22.13 8.29
N MET A 129 -0.96 -21.58 8.57
CA MET A 129 -1.36 -20.26 8.11
C MET A 129 -0.52 -19.13 8.77
N THR A 130 -0.14 -19.31 10.03
CA THR A 130 0.72 -18.37 10.75
C THR A 130 2.13 -18.36 10.17
N VAL A 131 2.69 -19.52 9.86
CA VAL A 131 4.01 -19.62 9.22
C VAL A 131 4.00 -19.00 7.83
N VAL A 132 2.99 -19.30 7.01
CA VAL A 132 2.83 -18.67 5.69
C VAL A 132 2.67 -17.17 5.82
N GLY A 133 1.84 -16.71 6.78
CA GLY A 133 1.66 -15.28 7.07
C GLY A 133 2.96 -14.57 7.46
N LEU A 134 3.80 -15.22 8.25
CA LEU A 134 5.13 -14.70 8.63
C LEU A 134 6.08 -14.62 7.43
N ILE A 135 6.12 -15.66 6.58
CA ILE A 135 6.94 -15.64 5.37
C ILE A 135 6.51 -14.48 4.46
N VAL A 136 5.22 -14.33 4.22
CA VAL A 136 4.69 -13.23 3.40
C VAL A 136 5.02 -11.87 4.04
N ALA A 137 4.92 -11.74 5.36
CA ALA A 137 5.27 -10.51 6.08
C ALA A 137 6.76 -10.17 5.94
N LEU A 138 7.67 -11.16 6.00
CA LEU A 138 9.10 -10.96 5.77
C LEU A 138 9.39 -10.51 4.33
N ILE A 139 8.73 -11.12 3.35
CA ILE A 139 8.83 -10.66 1.95
C ILE A 139 8.36 -9.21 1.82
N LEU A 140 7.21 -8.87 2.42
CA LEU A 140 6.69 -7.52 2.44
C LEU A 140 7.65 -6.54 3.11
N LEU A 141 8.29 -6.92 4.21
CA LEU A 141 9.29 -6.11 4.90
C LEU A 141 10.45 -5.74 3.97
N VAL A 142 11.03 -6.75 3.30
CA VAL A 142 12.14 -6.52 2.36
C VAL A 142 11.69 -5.60 1.21
N LEU A 143 10.52 -5.88 0.62
CA LEU A 143 9.98 -5.07 -0.46
C LEU A 143 9.68 -3.64 0.00
N LEU A 144 9.13 -3.47 1.19
CA LEU A 144 8.81 -2.16 1.75
C LEU A 144 10.09 -1.33 1.94
N ILE A 145 11.16 -1.92 2.51
CA ILE A 145 12.45 -1.24 2.70
C ILE A 145 13.04 -0.85 1.34
N VAL A 146 13.16 -1.78 0.41
CA VAL A 146 13.77 -1.55 -0.91
C VAL A 146 12.99 -0.49 -1.69
N LEU A 147 11.68 -0.60 -1.78
CA LEU A 147 10.83 0.34 -2.52
C LEU A 147 10.77 1.70 -1.83
N GLY A 148 10.72 1.75 -0.51
CA GLY A 148 10.71 2.98 0.26
C GLY A 148 12.03 3.75 0.09
N VAL A 149 13.17 3.10 0.32
CA VAL A 149 14.50 3.73 0.16
C VAL A 149 14.71 4.23 -1.27
N THR A 150 14.35 3.44 -2.28
CA THR A 150 14.50 3.84 -3.69
C THR A 150 13.48 4.89 -4.16
N SER A 151 12.48 5.23 -3.34
CA SER A 151 11.55 6.33 -3.60
C SER A 151 12.12 7.71 -3.27
N PHE A 152 13.15 7.78 -2.42
CA PHE A 152 13.79 9.06 -2.09
C PHE A 152 14.54 9.65 -3.28
N LYS A 153 14.40 10.97 -3.47
CA LYS A 153 14.96 11.68 -4.63
C LYS A 153 16.48 11.54 -4.75
N PHE A 154 17.20 11.53 -3.62
CA PHE A 154 18.66 11.38 -3.62
C PHE A 154 19.09 9.98 -4.07
N VAL A 155 18.41 8.92 -3.63
CA VAL A 155 18.67 7.53 -4.06
C VAL A 155 18.34 7.37 -5.54
N LYS A 156 17.17 7.85 -5.96
CA LYS A 156 16.75 7.82 -7.36
C LYS A 156 17.77 8.51 -8.30
N ARG A 157 18.37 9.63 -7.86
CA ARG A 157 19.37 10.35 -8.66
C ARG A 157 20.72 9.62 -8.74
N ALA A 158 21.06 8.84 -7.69
CA ALA A 158 22.29 8.05 -7.64
C ALA A 158 22.17 6.74 -8.46
N MET A 159 20.96 6.29 -8.76
CA MET A 159 20.72 5.05 -9.51
C MET A 159 20.62 5.28 -11.02
N ASN A 160 21.06 4.27 -11.80
CA ASN A 160 20.74 4.23 -13.23
C ASN A 160 19.21 4.14 -13.42
N ALA A 161 18.70 4.89 -14.41
CA ALA A 161 17.26 4.98 -14.66
C ALA A 161 16.61 3.63 -15.01
N ALA A 162 17.32 2.75 -15.72
CA ALA A 162 16.82 1.41 -16.07
C ALA A 162 16.73 0.53 -14.83
N THR A 163 17.77 0.52 -14.01
CA THR A 163 17.82 -0.23 -12.73
C THR A 163 16.75 0.27 -11.77
N TRP A 164 16.62 1.61 -11.62
CA TRP A 164 15.56 2.18 -10.79
C TRP A 164 14.17 1.74 -11.24
N LYS A 165 13.88 1.78 -12.54
CA LYS A 165 12.60 1.31 -13.09
C LYS A 165 12.38 -0.18 -12.86
N ALA A 166 13.44 -1.00 -12.93
CA ALA A 166 13.37 -2.44 -12.67
C ALA A 166 12.98 -2.72 -11.20
N VAL A 167 13.64 -2.03 -10.26
CA VAL A 167 13.31 -2.13 -8.83
C VAL A 167 11.88 -1.65 -8.55
N GLN A 168 11.47 -0.52 -9.12
CA GLN A 168 10.12 0.01 -8.89
C GLN A 168 9.01 -0.91 -9.43
N ARG A 169 9.29 -1.81 -10.38
CA ARG A 169 8.34 -2.83 -10.83
C ARG A 169 8.00 -3.85 -9.74
N TRP A 170 8.85 -4.05 -8.75
CA TRP A 170 8.57 -4.91 -7.59
C TRP A 170 7.40 -4.38 -6.74
N SER A 171 6.97 -3.14 -6.97
CA SER A 171 5.72 -2.63 -6.37
C SER A 171 4.49 -3.45 -6.73
N TYR A 172 4.47 -4.14 -7.87
CA TYR A 172 3.39 -5.05 -8.22
C TYR A 172 3.38 -6.30 -7.32
N LEU A 173 4.56 -6.85 -7.05
CA LEU A 173 4.73 -7.96 -6.12
C LEU A 173 4.36 -7.52 -4.69
N PHE A 174 4.84 -6.35 -4.26
CA PHE A 174 4.48 -5.79 -2.97
C PHE A 174 2.96 -5.67 -2.80
N TYR A 175 2.27 -5.17 -3.83
CA TYR A 175 0.83 -5.00 -3.80
C TYR A 175 0.09 -6.34 -3.75
N ALA A 176 0.53 -7.33 -4.52
CA ALA A 176 -0.03 -8.69 -4.48
C ALA A 176 0.20 -9.37 -3.12
N CYS A 177 1.42 -9.28 -2.58
CA CYS A 177 1.74 -9.82 -1.25
C CYS A 177 0.95 -9.11 -0.14
N THR A 178 0.69 -7.80 -0.25
CA THR A 178 -0.17 -7.06 0.68
C THR A 178 -1.58 -7.65 0.71
N TYR A 179 -2.17 -7.93 -0.45
CA TYR A 179 -3.48 -8.58 -0.52
C TYR A 179 -3.46 -9.97 0.14
N ILE A 180 -2.47 -10.79 -0.19
CA ILE A 180 -2.32 -12.14 0.39
C ILE A 180 -2.18 -12.05 1.92
N HIS A 181 -1.32 -11.14 2.40
CA HIS A 181 -1.10 -10.94 3.83
C HIS A 181 -2.39 -10.57 4.56
N VAL A 182 -3.14 -9.61 4.02
CA VAL A 182 -4.44 -9.22 4.60
C VAL A 182 -5.42 -10.38 4.59
N MET A 183 -5.50 -11.15 3.50
CA MET A 183 -6.40 -12.30 3.42
C MET A 183 -6.03 -13.39 4.44
N LEU A 184 -4.75 -13.68 4.63
CA LEU A 184 -4.28 -14.62 5.66
C LEU A 184 -4.68 -14.21 7.08
N MET A 185 -4.80 -12.89 7.34
CA MET A 185 -5.21 -12.38 8.66
C MET A 185 -6.74 -12.31 8.82
N VAL A 186 -7.48 -12.05 7.75
CA VAL A 186 -8.92 -11.76 7.81
C VAL A 186 -9.77 -13.02 7.57
N VAL A 187 -9.37 -13.89 6.63
CA VAL A 187 -10.16 -15.05 6.22
C VAL A 187 -10.44 -16.02 7.37
N PRO A 188 -9.50 -16.35 8.28
CA PRO A 188 -9.81 -17.22 9.40
C PRO A 188 -10.99 -16.71 10.23
N SER A 189 -10.99 -15.41 10.58
CA SER A 189 -12.10 -14.82 11.33
C SER A 189 -13.42 -14.80 10.54
N ALA A 190 -13.36 -14.67 9.22
CA ALA A 190 -14.53 -14.72 8.35
C ALA A 190 -15.14 -16.14 8.33
N VAL A 191 -14.31 -17.17 8.24
CA VAL A 191 -14.75 -18.58 8.28
C VAL A 191 -15.41 -18.94 9.63
N TYR A 192 -14.92 -18.35 10.72
CA TYR A 192 -15.54 -18.52 12.04
C TYR A 192 -16.77 -17.63 12.27
N GLY A 193 -17.37 -17.07 11.21
CA GLY A 193 -18.66 -16.38 11.27
C GLY A 193 -18.61 -14.90 11.59
N SER A 194 -17.44 -14.26 11.59
CA SER A 194 -17.35 -12.80 11.78
C SER A 194 -17.83 -12.04 10.54
N GLY A 195 -19.05 -11.50 10.57
CA GLY A 195 -19.60 -10.67 9.49
C GLY A 195 -18.74 -9.44 9.16
N GLN A 196 -18.04 -8.88 10.16
CA GLN A 196 -17.10 -7.78 9.93
C GLN A 196 -15.88 -8.24 9.12
N ALA A 197 -15.37 -9.45 9.37
CA ALA A 197 -14.25 -10.01 8.62
C ALA A 197 -14.67 -10.35 7.19
N VAL A 198 -15.86 -10.92 6.98
CA VAL A 198 -16.42 -11.17 5.64
C VAL A 198 -16.52 -9.87 4.84
N PHE A 199 -17.09 -8.82 5.43
CA PHE A 199 -17.18 -7.51 4.76
C PHE A 199 -15.79 -6.93 4.44
N THR A 200 -14.85 -7.06 5.37
CA THR A 200 -13.47 -6.59 5.15
C THR A 200 -12.80 -7.34 4.02
N ALA A 201 -12.89 -8.67 3.99
CA ALA A 201 -12.37 -9.49 2.90
C ALA A 201 -12.97 -9.10 1.54
N PHE A 202 -14.29 -8.86 1.50
CA PHE A 202 -14.98 -8.40 0.29
C PHE A 202 -14.43 -7.06 -0.19
N VAL A 203 -14.28 -6.06 0.69
CA VAL A 203 -13.78 -4.72 0.33
C VAL A 203 -12.34 -4.80 -0.21
N TYR A 204 -11.45 -5.53 0.46
CA TYR A 204 -10.08 -5.71 -0.04
C TYR A 204 -10.07 -6.42 -1.39
N THR A 205 -10.84 -7.49 -1.57
CA THR A 205 -10.92 -8.23 -2.84
C THR A 205 -11.45 -7.33 -3.96
N ALA A 206 -12.47 -6.51 -3.70
CA ALA A 206 -13.00 -5.58 -4.68
C ALA A 206 -11.97 -4.53 -5.10
N ILE A 207 -11.23 -3.95 -4.16
CA ILE A 207 -10.22 -2.92 -4.43
C ILE A 207 -9.02 -3.52 -5.18
N PHE A 208 -8.43 -4.60 -4.67
CA PHE A 208 -7.23 -5.20 -5.28
C PHE A 208 -7.56 -5.90 -6.61
N GLY A 209 -8.74 -6.53 -6.71
CA GLY A 209 -9.22 -7.14 -7.95
C GLY A 209 -9.49 -6.09 -9.03
N SER A 210 -10.17 -4.99 -8.71
CA SER A 210 -10.38 -3.89 -9.66
C SER A 210 -9.06 -3.28 -10.14
N TYR A 211 -8.09 -3.11 -9.26
CA TYR A 211 -6.74 -2.69 -9.64
C TYR A 211 -6.10 -3.66 -10.64
N ALA A 212 -6.13 -4.97 -10.34
CA ALA A 212 -5.54 -5.99 -11.22
C ALA A 212 -6.16 -5.95 -12.62
N VAL A 213 -7.50 -5.89 -12.71
CA VAL A 213 -8.23 -5.78 -13.99
C VAL A 213 -7.83 -4.51 -14.75
N LEU A 214 -7.81 -3.35 -14.08
CA LEU A 214 -7.44 -2.09 -14.71
C LEU A 214 -5.98 -2.08 -15.17
N ARG A 215 -5.07 -2.69 -14.39
CA ARG A 215 -3.65 -2.78 -14.76
C ARG A 215 -3.41 -3.66 -15.97
N VAL A 216 -4.11 -4.81 -16.05
CA VAL A 216 -4.07 -5.69 -17.23
C VAL A 216 -4.60 -4.96 -18.46
N LYS A 217 -5.78 -4.34 -18.36
CA LYS A 217 -6.34 -3.54 -19.46
C LYS A 217 -5.37 -2.45 -19.94
N ARG A 218 -4.72 -1.74 -19.00
CA ARG A 218 -3.74 -0.71 -19.32
C ARG A 218 -2.50 -1.29 -20.01
N ALA A 219 -1.99 -2.44 -19.54
CA ALA A 219 -0.84 -3.11 -20.16
C ALA A 219 -1.13 -3.58 -21.59
N LEU A 220 -2.33 -4.09 -21.85
CA LEU A 220 -2.78 -4.48 -23.17
C LEU A 220 -2.89 -3.28 -24.11
N ALA A 221 -3.46 -2.16 -23.65
CA ALA A 221 -3.54 -0.94 -24.41
C ALA A 221 -2.14 -0.38 -24.76
N GLU A 222 -1.21 -0.34 -23.79
CA GLU A 222 0.17 0.09 -24.02
C GLU A 222 0.90 -0.80 -25.04
N LYS A 223 0.62 -2.11 -25.04
CA LYS A 223 1.17 -3.05 -26.03
C LYS A 223 0.59 -2.81 -27.41
N ALA A 224 -0.71 -2.57 -27.54
CA ALA A 224 -1.38 -2.28 -28.80
C ALA A 224 -0.87 -0.94 -29.41
N GLU A 225 -0.68 0.09 -28.59
CA GLU A 225 -0.10 1.38 -29.01
C GLU A 225 1.35 1.25 -29.49
N ALA A 226 2.12 0.28 -28.95
CA ALA A 226 3.52 0.06 -29.30
C ALA A 226 3.74 -0.80 -30.56
N THR A 227 2.70 -1.48 -31.06
CA THR A 227 2.79 -2.30 -32.28
C THR A 227 2.69 -1.35 -33.49
N PRO A 228 3.73 -1.20 -34.34
CA PRO A 228 3.65 -0.35 -35.53
C PRO A 228 2.54 -0.88 -36.45
N VAL A 229 1.61 -0.01 -36.85
CA VAL A 229 0.72 -0.31 -37.97
C VAL A 229 1.62 -0.48 -39.18
N ALA A 230 1.66 -1.69 -39.74
CA ALA A 230 2.35 -1.94 -41.01
C ALA A 230 1.81 -0.94 -42.02
N LYS A 231 2.66 -0.02 -42.51
CA LYS A 231 2.30 0.85 -43.61
C LYS A 231 1.88 -0.04 -44.77
N PRO A 232 0.70 0.18 -45.37
CA PRO A 232 0.37 -0.52 -46.61
C PRO A 232 1.49 -0.23 -47.61
N GLU A 233 2.09 -1.30 -48.09
CA GLU A 233 3.06 -1.25 -49.17
C GLU A 233 2.32 -0.67 -50.38
N VAL A 234 2.62 0.57 -50.74
CA VAL A 234 2.09 1.19 -51.96
C VAL A 234 2.71 0.41 -53.09
N ALA A 235 1.99 -0.55 -53.64
CA ALA A 235 2.34 -1.21 -54.90
C ALA A 235 2.43 -0.13 -55.96
N GLY A 236 3.68 0.25 -56.27
CA GLY A 236 3.98 1.15 -57.38
C GLY A 236 3.62 0.44 -58.67
N ALA A 237 2.76 1.08 -59.43
CA ALA A 237 2.53 0.75 -60.83
C ALA A 237 3.66 1.30 -61.68
#